data_815496f02688d036152576b0469b3a4b
#
_entry.id   815496f02688d036152576b0469b3a4b
#
_cell.length_a   1.000
_cell.length_b   1.000
_cell.length_c   1.000
_cell.angle_alpha   90.00
_cell.angle_beta   90.00
_cell.angle_gamma   90.00
#
_symmetry.space_group_name_H-M   'P 1'
#
loop_
_entity.id
_entity.type
_entity.pdbx_description
1 polymer ?
#
loop_
_entity_poly.entity_id
_entity_poly.type
_entity_poly.pdbx_seq_one_letter_code
_entity_poly.pdbx_strand_id
1 'polypeptide(L)'
;YRSVLIHKMKKQIANIITSCRILGSIGLLFCPVFSDGFYVLYLFCGLTDMVDGSIARKTGAVSSFGARLDTVADFLFVIASFVKLVPVIRIPVWIWVWAAVIAVVKLVNLVWGFTQMKQMPSLHTIANKATGLCLFLLPLTMSFVDLRYTVPVVCIIATIAAIQEGYYIATGHHKV
;
A
#
# COMPACT_ATOMS: atom_id res chain seq x y z
N TYR A 1 2.19 -5.95 -36.70
CA TYR A 1 1.55 -4.62 -36.57
C TYR A 1 0.49 -4.59 -35.48
N ARG A 2 -0.42 -5.58 -35.44
CA ARG A 2 -1.53 -5.67 -34.49
C ARG A 2 -1.07 -5.84 -33.03
N SER A 3 -0.01 -6.61 -32.78
CA SER A 3 0.56 -6.82 -31.45
C SER A 3 1.21 -5.54 -30.87
N VAL A 4 1.90 -4.78 -31.71
CA VAL A 4 2.53 -3.51 -31.31
C VAL A 4 1.47 -2.45 -30.98
N LEU A 5 0.38 -2.41 -31.74
CA LEU A 5 -0.74 -1.49 -31.50
C LEU A 5 -1.44 -1.80 -30.17
N ILE A 6 -1.70 -3.08 -29.90
CA ILE A 6 -2.30 -3.55 -28.64
C ILE A 6 -1.40 -3.21 -27.45
N HIS A 7 -0.10 -3.38 -27.58
CA HIS A 7 0.86 -3.06 -26.53
C HIS A 7 0.89 -1.55 -26.22
N LYS A 8 0.87 -0.71 -27.26
CA LYS A 8 0.82 0.75 -27.11
C LYS A 8 -0.48 1.22 -26.47
N MET A 9 -1.61 0.64 -26.85
CA MET A 9 -2.91 0.95 -26.22
C MET A 9 -2.95 0.57 -24.74
N LYS A 10 -2.47 -0.62 -24.37
CA LYS A 10 -2.43 -1.06 -22.96
C LYS A 10 -1.57 -0.12 -22.10
N LYS A 11 -0.43 0.35 -22.61
CA LYS A 11 0.43 1.31 -21.93
C LYS A 11 -0.25 2.66 -21.71
N GLN A 12 -1.01 3.16 -22.68
CA GLN A 12 -1.76 4.40 -22.55
C GLN A 12 -2.89 4.27 -21.51
N ILE A 13 -3.61 3.15 -21.53
CA ILE A 13 -4.69 2.89 -20.56
C ILE A 13 -4.13 2.86 -19.13
N ALA A 14 -3.01 2.17 -18.88
CA ALA A 14 -2.37 2.15 -17.57
C ALA A 14 -2.02 3.58 -17.10
N ASN A 15 -1.37 4.38 -17.95
CA ASN A 15 -1.03 5.76 -17.59
C ASN A 15 -2.25 6.64 -17.31
N ILE A 16 -3.37 6.44 -18.04
CA ILE A 16 -4.62 7.16 -17.80
C ILE A 16 -5.19 6.78 -16.42
N ILE A 17 -5.24 5.50 -16.10
CA ILE A 17 -5.74 5.02 -14.81
C ILE A 17 -4.91 5.61 -13.66
N THR A 18 -3.58 5.56 -13.78
CA THR A 18 -2.67 6.15 -12.78
C THR A 18 -2.86 7.67 -12.64
N SER A 19 -3.08 8.38 -13.76
CA SER A 19 -3.38 9.83 -13.71
C SER A 19 -4.72 10.11 -13.02
N CYS A 20 -5.75 9.29 -13.28
CA CYS A 20 -7.03 9.38 -12.57
C CYS A 20 -6.88 9.12 -11.07
N ARG A 21 -5.98 8.20 -10.67
CA ARG A 21 -5.66 7.95 -9.24
C ARG A 21 -5.02 9.18 -8.59
N ILE A 22 -4.12 9.88 -9.28
CA ILE A 22 -3.54 11.13 -8.77
C ILE A 22 -4.63 12.17 -8.52
N LEU A 23 -5.53 12.38 -9.50
CA LEU A 23 -6.65 13.31 -9.36
C LEU A 23 -7.60 12.87 -8.24
N GLY A 24 -7.89 11.57 -8.13
CA GLY A 24 -8.70 11.01 -7.05
C GLY A 24 -8.07 11.21 -5.67
N SER A 25 -6.76 11.04 -5.55
CA SER A 25 -6.01 11.28 -4.31
C SER A 25 -6.04 12.75 -3.88
N ILE A 26 -5.94 13.66 -4.84
CA ILE A 26 -6.10 15.10 -4.58
C ILE A 26 -7.55 15.40 -4.17
N GLY A 27 -8.53 14.84 -4.89
CA GLY A 27 -9.95 14.98 -4.56
C GLY A 27 -10.29 14.48 -3.15
N LEU A 28 -9.62 13.41 -2.70
CA LEU A 28 -9.78 12.87 -1.34
C LEU A 28 -9.50 13.91 -0.25
N LEU A 29 -8.54 14.82 -0.48
CA LEU A 29 -8.20 15.89 0.47
C LEU A 29 -9.34 16.89 0.66
N PHE A 30 -10.19 17.08 -0.33
CA PHE A 30 -11.32 18.01 -0.26
C PHE A 30 -12.61 17.38 0.24
N CYS A 31 -12.75 16.05 0.20
CA CYS A 31 -13.92 15.35 0.70
C CYS A 31 -13.93 15.32 2.25
N PRO A 32 -15.09 15.53 2.90
CA PRO A 32 -15.23 15.27 4.34
C PRO A 32 -14.95 13.79 4.64
N VAL A 33 -14.23 13.52 5.73
CA VAL A 33 -13.95 12.13 6.16
C VAL A 33 -15.28 11.44 6.48
N PHE A 34 -15.41 10.17 6.08
CA PHE A 34 -16.61 9.34 6.22
C PHE A 34 -17.83 9.76 5.37
N SER A 35 -17.66 10.69 4.43
CA SER A 35 -18.69 10.95 3.42
C SER A 35 -18.70 9.87 2.34
N ASP A 36 -19.82 9.70 1.65
CA ASP A 36 -19.91 8.77 0.51
C ASP A 36 -18.86 9.08 -0.56
N GLY A 37 -18.61 10.38 -0.82
CA GLY A 37 -17.55 10.81 -1.74
C GLY A 37 -16.16 10.39 -1.31
N PHE A 38 -15.86 10.44 0.00
CA PHE A 38 -14.60 9.95 0.55
C PHE A 38 -14.43 8.46 0.29
N TYR A 39 -15.44 7.65 0.60
CA TYR A 39 -15.38 6.20 0.40
C TYR A 39 -15.27 5.80 -1.07
N VAL A 40 -16.02 6.46 -1.95
CA VAL A 40 -15.95 6.21 -3.40
C VAL A 40 -14.56 6.52 -3.94
N LEU A 41 -13.97 7.67 -3.60
CA LEU A 41 -12.62 8.03 -4.05
C LEU A 41 -11.54 7.13 -3.44
N TYR A 42 -11.68 6.79 -2.15
CA TYR A 42 -10.75 5.91 -1.46
C TYR A 42 -10.72 4.51 -2.09
N LEU A 43 -11.90 3.91 -2.29
CA LEU A 43 -12.04 2.62 -2.94
C LEU A 43 -11.55 2.66 -4.39
N PHE A 44 -11.90 3.71 -5.14
CA PHE A 44 -11.44 3.88 -6.51
C PHE A 44 -9.91 3.90 -6.58
N CYS A 45 -9.24 4.71 -5.76
CA CYS A 45 -7.79 4.80 -5.76
C CYS A 45 -7.13 3.48 -5.37
N GLY A 46 -7.62 2.80 -4.33
CA GLY A 46 -7.03 1.54 -3.89
C GLY A 46 -7.31 0.36 -4.82
N LEU A 47 -8.50 0.26 -5.40
CA LEU A 47 -8.82 -0.80 -6.35
C LEU A 47 -8.08 -0.64 -7.67
N THR A 48 -7.95 0.59 -8.18
CA THR A 48 -7.18 0.86 -9.40
C THR A 48 -5.71 0.47 -9.23
N ASP A 49 -5.10 0.71 -8.07
CA ASP A 49 -3.74 0.25 -7.76
C ASP A 49 -3.61 -1.28 -7.82
N MET A 50 -4.56 -2.01 -7.23
CA MET A 50 -4.55 -3.48 -7.28
C MET A 50 -4.69 -4.02 -8.71
N VAL A 51 -5.48 -3.36 -9.55
CA VAL A 51 -5.72 -3.75 -10.95
C VAL A 51 -4.50 -3.44 -11.82
N ASP A 52 -3.94 -2.25 -11.72
CA ASP A 52 -2.78 -1.83 -12.53
C ASP A 52 -1.55 -2.68 -12.25
N GLY A 53 -1.24 -2.94 -10.98
CA GLY A 53 -0.15 -3.83 -10.60
C GLY A 53 -0.32 -5.26 -11.11
N SER A 54 -1.57 -5.75 -11.21
CA SER A 54 -1.88 -7.07 -11.76
C SER A 54 -1.75 -7.11 -13.28
N ILE A 55 -2.20 -6.07 -13.99
CA ILE A 55 -2.09 -5.96 -15.44
C ILE A 55 -0.62 -5.79 -15.86
N ALA A 56 0.13 -4.91 -15.19
CA ALA A 56 1.53 -4.66 -15.48
C ALA A 56 2.38 -5.94 -15.37
N ARG A 57 2.16 -6.73 -14.31
CA ARG A 57 2.86 -8.02 -14.11
C ARG A 57 2.53 -9.06 -15.18
N LYS A 58 1.27 -9.13 -15.62
CA LYS A 58 0.82 -10.11 -16.64
C LYS A 58 1.22 -9.75 -18.06
N THR A 59 1.43 -8.48 -18.36
CA THR A 59 1.64 -8.03 -19.75
C THR A 59 3.09 -7.67 -20.07
N GLY A 60 3.98 -7.57 -19.06
CA GLY A 60 5.37 -7.13 -19.26
C GLY A 60 5.49 -5.71 -19.85
N ALA A 61 4.40 -4.96 -19.91
CA ALA A 61 4.29 -3.66 -20.58
C ALA A 61 4.63 -2.48 -19.66
N VAL A 62 5.62 -2.65 -18.77
CA VAL A 62 6.03 -1.59 -17.84
C VAL A 62 6.96 -0.63 -18.58
N SER A 63 6.52 0.64 -18.75
CA SER A 63 7.44 1.70 -19.16
C SER A 63 8.11 2.32 -17.94
N SER A 64 9.36 2.73 -18.07
CA SER A 64 10.08 3.45 -17.00
C SER A 64 9.34 4.71 -16.53
N PHE A 65 8.67 5.41 -17.43
CA PHE A 65 7.81 6.56 -17.09
C PHE A 65 6.54 6.14 -16.34
N GLY A 66 5.83 5.10 -16.83
CA GLY A 66 4.62 4.60 -16.17
C GLY A 66 4.90 4.09 -14.75
N ALA A 67 6.02 3.38 -14.56
CA ALA A 67 6.42 2.91 -13.22
C ALA A 67 6.70 4.06 -12.24
N ARG A 68 7.34 5.14 -12.69
CA ARG A 68 7.56 6.34 -11.86
C ARG A 68 6.26 7.05 -11.53
N LEU A 69 5.36 7.17 -12.52
CA LEU A 69 4.06 7.80 -12.34
C LEU A 69 3.22 7.01 -11.31
N ASP A 70 3.25 5.70 -11.39
CA ASP A 70 2.58 4.78 -10.46
C ASP A 70 3.10 4.97 -9.03
N THR A 71 4.42 4.95 -8.84
CA THR A 71 5.04 5.21 -7.53
C THR A 71 4.61 6.57 -6.95
N VAL A 72 4.53 7.62 -7.79
CA VAL A 72 4.08 8.94 -7.33
C VAL A 72 2.60 8.92 -6.96
N ALA A 73 1.76 8.23 -7.73
CA ALA A 73 0.33 8.10 -7.45
C ALA A 73 0.07 7.37 -6.12
N ASP A 74 0.78 6.26 -5.89
CA ASP A 74 0.70 5.49 -4.64
C ASP A 74 1.12 6.33 -3.44
N PHE A 75 2.23 7.05 -3.56
CA PHE A 75 2.73 7.92 -2.50
C PHE A 75 1.75 9.05 -2.18
N LEU A 76 1.15 9.68 -3.19
CA LEU A 76 0.12 10.70 -3.02
C LEU A 76 -1.13 10.13 -2.36
N PHE A 77 -1.57 8.94 -2.75
CA PHE A 77 -2.73 8.29 -2.14
C PHE A 77 -2.50 7.98 -0.66
N VAL A 78 -1.32 7.45 -0.32
CA VAL A 78 -0.94 7.16 1.08
C VAL A 78 -0.90 8.45 1.90
N ILE A 79 -0.25 9.51 1.40
CA ILE A 79 -0.17 10.80 2.10
C ILE A 79 -1.56 11.40 2.27
N ALA A 80 -2.39 11.43 1.22
CA ALA A 80 -3.74 11.99 1.30
C ALA A 80 -4.58 11.24 2.33
N SER A 81 -4.52 9.91 2.32
CA SER A 81 -5.21 9.06 3.30
C SER A 81 -4.72 9.33 4.72
N PHE A 82 -3.40 9.43 4.92
CA PHE A 82 -2.80 9.68 6.22
C PHE A 82 -3.22 11.06 6.78
N VAL A 83 -3.11 12.12 5.97
CA VAL A 83 -3.49 13.49 6.35
C VAL A 83 -4.96 13.58 6.75
N LYS A 84 -5.83 12.82 6.05
CA LYS A 84 -7.27 12.82 6.33
C LYS A 84 -7.66 11.96 7.54
N LEU A 85 -7.05 10.81 7.70
CA LEU A 85 -7.47 9.81 8.69
C LEU A 85 -6.83 10.03 10.06
N VAL A 86 -5.55 10.41 10.12
CA VAL A 86 -4.83 10.56 11.40
C VAL A 86 -5.52 11.51 12.39
N PRO A 87 -6.03 12.70 11.98
CA PRO A 87 -6.69 13.61 12.91
C PRO A 87 -7.99 13.04 13.51
N VAL A 88 -8.61 12.07 12.84
CA VAL A 88 -9.88 11.46 13.25
C VAL A 88 -9.68 10.17 14.06
N ILE A 89 -8.50 9.56 13.95
CA ILE A 89 -8.15 8.33 14.66
C ILE A 89 -8.02 8.61 16.15
N ARG A 90 -8.99 8.09 16.94
CA ARG A 90 -8.98 8.16 18.41
C ARG A 90 -8.68 6.79 18.99
N ILE A 91 -7.40 6.45 19.09
CA ILE A 91 -6.93 5.21 19.70
C ILE A 91 -6.06 5.51 20.94
N PRO A 92 -6.00 4.60 21.92
CA PRO A 92 -5.12 4.72 23.07
C PRO A 92 -3.64 4.85 22.67
N VAL A 93 -2.86 5.58 23.47
CA VAL A 93 -1.45 5.85 23.21
C VAL A 93 -0.62 4.57 23.08
N TRP A 94 -0.94 3.51 23.84
CA TRP A 94 -0.23 2.24 23.76
C TRP A 94 -0.29 1.59 22.35
N ILE A 95 -1.37 1.80 21.60
CA ILE A 95 -1.50 1.32 20.24
C ILE A 95 -0.57 2.09 19.29
N TRP A 96 -0.45 3.41 19.49
CA TRP A 96 0.49 4.23 18.75
C TRP A 96 1.94 3.81 19.00
N VAL A 97 2.28 3.52 20.27
CA VAL A 97 3.60 3.01 20.63
C VAL A 97 3.84 1.65 19.96
N TRP A 98 2.87 0.75 19.99
CA TRP A 98 3.00 -0.55 19.32
C TRP A 98 3.21 -0.41 17.81
N ALA A 99 2.41 0.42 17.13
CA ALA A 99 2.57 0.70 15.70
C ALA A 99 3.95 1.31 15.38
N ALA A 100 4.44 2.23 16.23
CA ALA A 100 5.77 2.81 16.07
C ALA A 100 6.89 1.76 16.22
N VAL A 101 6.78 0.85 17.19
CA VAL A 101 7.74 -0.26 17.37
C VAL A 101 7.75 -1.16 16.12
N ILE A 102 6.57 -1.52 15.58
CA ILE A 102 6.49 -2.31 14.35
C ILE A 102 7.16 -1.58 13.19
N ALA A 103 6.90 -0.27 13.03
CA ALA A 103 7.51 0.53 11.98
C ALA A 103 9.03 0.58 12.09
N VAL A 104 9.58 0.73 13.31
CA VAL A 104 11.03 0.70 13.56
C VAL A 104 11.61 -0.68 13.21
N VAL A 105 10.98 -1.77 13.64
CA VAL A 105 11.44 -3.13 13.32
C VAL A 105 11.44 -3.36 11.80
N LYS A 106 10.40 -2.93 11.10
CA LYS A 106 10.35 -3.03 9.62
C LYS A 106 11.43 -2.19 8.94
N LEU A 107 11.71 -1.00 9.45
CA LEU A 107 12.78 -0.16 8.94
C LEU A 107 14.16 -0.81 9.16
N VAL A 108 14.40 -1.38 10.33
CA VAL A 108 15.61 -2.14 10.62
C VAL A 108 15.75 -3.34 9.68
N ASN A 109 14.70 -4.12 9.49
CA ASN A 109 14.67 -5.23 8.55
C ASN A 109 15.00 -4.78 7.12
N LEU A 110 14.41 -3.66 6.68
CA LEU A 110 14.67 -3.09 5.35
C LEU A 110 16.13 -2.72 5.17
N VAL A 111 16.71 -1.98 6.14
CA VAL A 111 18.12 -1.56 6.11
C VAL A 111 19.04 -2.78 6.17
N TRP A 112 18.74 -3.72 7.05
CA TRP A 112 19.53 -4.96 7.19
C TRP A 112 19.49 -5.81 5.91
N GLY A 113 18.29 -6.01 5.35
CA GLY A 113 18.12 -6.72 4.08
C GLY A 113 18.85 -6.03 2.93
N PHE A 114 18.81 -4.69 2.85
CA PHE A 114 19.55 -3.94 1.84
C PHE A 114 21.08 -4.10 1.98
N THR A 115 21.61 -4.08 3.19
CA THR A 115 23.05 -4.25 3.44
C THR A 115 23.55 -5.66 3.12
N GLN A 116 22.72 -6.69 3.39
CA GLN A 116 23.07 -8.10 3.13
C GLN A 116 22.96 -8.44 1.64
N MET A 117 21.91 -7.98 0.95
CA MET A 117 21.59 -8.43 -0.39
C MET A 117 22.04 -7.47 -1.49
N LYS A 118 22.47 -6.26 -1.15
CA LYS A 118 22.76 -5.15 -2.10
C LYS A 118 21.60 -4.86 -3.09
N GLN A 119 20.43 -5.37 -2.79
CA GLN A 119 19.18 -5.17 -3.53
C GLN A 119 18.06 -4.92 -2.53
N MET A 120 17.01 -4.19 -2.93
CA MET A 120 15.84 -4.02 -2.06
C MET A 120 15.18 -5.40 -1.81
N PRO A 121 15.11 -5.86 -0.56
CA PRO A 121 14.44 -7.12 -0.25
C PRO A 121 12.93 -6.95 -0.50
N SER A 122 12.46 -7.36 -1.66
CA SER A 122 11.01 -7.45 -1.91
C SER A 122 10.47 -8.75 -1.34
N LEU A 123 10.41 -8.84 -0.02
CA LEU A 123 9.85 -10.01 0.66
C LEU A 123 8.33 -10.00 0.52
N HIS A 124 7.83 -10.59 -0.57
CA HIS A 124 6.41 -10.80 -0.83
C HIS A 124 5.83 -11.90 0.08
N THR A 125 6.00 -11.76 1.40
CA THR A 125 5.41 -12.72 2.33
C THR A 125 3.89 -12.56 2.36
N ILE A 126 3.19 -13.68 2.57
CA ILE A 126 1.72 -13.67 2.72
C ILE A 126 1.31 -12.73 3.86
N ALA A 127 2.07 -12.70 4.95
CA ALA A 127 1.82 -11.83 6.10
C ALA A 127 1.95 -10.33 5.74
N ASN A 128 2.94 -9.94 4.91
CA ASN A 128 3.07 -8.56 4.45
C ASN A 128 1.90 -8.15 3.54
N LYS A 129 1.45 -9.05 2.65
CA LYS A 129 0.27 -8.82 1.81
C LYS A 129 -1.00 -8.69 2.65
N ALA A 130 -1.17 -9.58 3.65
CA ALA A 130 -2.29 -9.52 4.58
C ALA A 130 -2.29 -8.22 5.39
N THR A 131 -1.14 -7.78 5.88
CA THR A 131 -0.99 -6.49 6.59
C THR A 131 -1.41 -5.32 5.71
N GLY A 132 -0.93 -5.27 4.46
CA GLY A 132 -1.30 -4.22 3.51
C GLY A 132 -2.80 -4.21 3.22
N LEU A 133 -3.40 -5.38 3.01
CA LEU A 133 -4.85 -5.50 2.82
C LEU A 133 -5.64 -5.06 4.06
N CYS A 134 -5.22 -5.46 5.26
CA CYS A 134 -5.87 -5.04 6.51
C CYS A 134 -5.76 -3.53 6.72
N LEU A 135 -4.60 -2.93 6.44
CA LEU A 135 -4.42 -1.47 6.51
C LEU A 135 -5.32 -0.73 5.51
N PHE A 136 -5.46 -1.28 4.30
CA PHE A 136 -6.37 -0.72 3.29
C PHE A 136 -7.85 -0.84 3.70
N LEU A 137 -8.25 -1.95 4.32
CA LEU A 137 -9.63 -2.15 4.78
C LEU A 137 -9.96 -1.36 6.06
N LEU A 138 -8.96 -0.97 6.84
CA LEU A 138 -9.15 -0.35 8.15
C LEU A 138 -10.03 0.92 8.07
N PRO A 139 -9.82 1.89 7.15
CA PRO A 139 -10.70 3.07 7.04
C PRO A 139 -12.14 2.73 6.70
N LEU A 140 -12.38 1.63 5.98
CA LEU A 140 -13.73 1.19 5.63
C LEU A 140 -14.47 0.61 6.83
N THR A 141 -13.76 0.04 7.80
CA THR A 141 -14.35 -0.50 9.02
C THR A 141 -14.60 0.57 10.09
N MET A 142 -13.98 1.75 9.97
CA MET A 142 -14.06 2.82 10.98
C MET A 142 -15.49 3.33 11.22
N SER A 143 -16.40 3.21 10.24
CA SER A 143 -17.81 3.59 10.40
C SER A 143 -18.66 2.57 11.14
N PHE A 144 -18.20 1.32 11.23
CA PHE A 144 -19.00 0.21 11.74
C PHE A 144 -18.43 -0.39 13.04
N VAL A 145 -17.10 -0.33 13.20
CA VAL A 145 -16.40 -0.98 14.31
C VAL A 145 -15.43 0.02 14.95
N ASP A 146 -15.38 0.01 16.29
CA ASP A 146 -14.44 0.86 17.03
C ASP A 146 -13.00 0.43 16.73
N LEU A 147 -12.16 1.41 16.40
CA LEU A 147 -10.73 1.23 16.12
C LEU A 147 -9.94 0.59 17.28
N ARG A 148 -10.45 0.69 18.51
CA ARG A 148 -9.83 0.05 19.67
C ARG A 148 -9.76 -1.46 19.54
N TYR A 149 -10.62 -2.07 18.73
CA TYR A 149 -10.63 -3.51 18.47
C TYR A 149 -9.96 -3.88 17.15
N THR A 150 -10.14 -3.10 16.09
CA THR A 150 -9.63 -3.42 14.76
C THR A 150 -8.13 -3.15 14.63
N VAL A 151 -7.63 -2.05 15.19
CA VAL A 151 -6.21 -1.69 15.08
C VAL A 151 -5.29 -2.70 15.78
N PRO A 152 -5.58 -3.21 17.00
CA PRO A 152 -4.76 -4.27 17.60
C PRO A 152 -4.66 -5.54 16.75
N VAL A 153 -5.74 -5.94 16.09
CA VAL A 153 -5.71 -7.10 15.17
C VAL A 153 -4.73 -6.86 14.03
N VAL A 154 -4.77 -5.67 13.43
CA VAL A 154 -3.82 -5.29 12.37
C VAL A 154 -2.39 -5.25 12.92
N CYS A 155 -2.18 -4.73 14.12
CA CYS A 155 -0.87 -4.72 14.78
C CYS A 155 -0.32 -6.13 15.04
N ILE A 156 -1.17 -7.08 15.44
CA ILE A 156 -0.77 -8.50 15.60
C ILE A 156 -0.28 -9.07 14.26
N ILE A 157 -1.06 -8.92 13.19
CA ILE A 157 -0.70 -9.40 11.85
C ILE A 157 0.60 -8.73 11.37
N ALA A 158 0.73 -7.42 11.58
CA ALA A 158 1.92 -6.67 11.21
C ALA A 158 3.16 -7.07 12.00
N THR A 159 2.99 -7.42 13.29
CA THR A 159 4.08 -7.95 14.15
C THR A 159 4.56 -9.30 13.64
N ILE A 160 3.63 -10.22 13.34
CA ILE A 160 3.97 -11.52 12.74
C ILE A 160 4.70 -11.33 11.42
N ALA A 161 4.23 -10.41 10.57
CA ALA A 161 4.88 -10.09 9.30
C ALA A 161 6.31 -9.55 9.49
N ALA A 162 6.52 -8.66 10.47
CA ALA A 162 7.84 -8.09 10.76
C ALA A 162 8.83 -9.14 11.30
N ILE A 163 8.37 -10.04 12.16
CA ILE A 163 9.18 -11.17 12.68
C ILE A 163 9.52 -12.14 11.55
N GLN A 164 8.56 -12.51 10.71
CA GLN A 164 8.77 -13.39 9.58
C GLN A 164 9.77 -12.82 8.58
N GLU A 165 9.68 -11.51 8.32
CA GLU A 165 10.60 -10.80 7.45
C GLU A 165 12.03 -10.83 7.99
N GLY A 166 12.22 -10.50 9.28
CA GLY A 166 13.52 -10.58 9.94
C GLY A 166 14.11 -12.00 9.93
N TYR A 167 13.28 -13.02 10.16
CA TYR A 167 13.71 -14.42 10.09
C TYR A 167 14.21 -14.81 8.69
N TYR A 168 13.50 -14.41 7.62
CA TYR A 168 13.94 -14.70 6.25
C TYR A 168 15.24 -13.99 5.88
N ILE A 169 15.43 -12.76 6.35
CA ILE A 169 16.68 -12.02 6.14
C ILE A 169 17.83 -12.72 6.86
N ALA A 170 17.63 -13.16 8.14
CA ALA A 170 18.63 -13.81 8.95
C ALA A 170 19.05 -15.18 8.42
N THR A 171 18.11 -15.97 7.88
CA THR A 171 18.35 -17.34 7.40
C THR A 171 18.77 -17.43 5.94
N GLY A 172 18.78 -16.30 5.21
CA GLY A 172 19.12 -16.29 3.79
C GLY A 172 18.12 -17.06 2.90
N HIS A 173 16.98 -17.50 3.44
CA HIS A 173 15.95 -18.22 2.70
C HIS A 173 15.13 -17.24 1.84
N HIS A 174 15.73 -16.81 0.74
CA HIS A 174 15.07 -15.97 -0.26
C HIS A 174 14.30 -16.89 -1.22
N LYS A 175 13.02 -17.10 -0.97
CA LYS A 175 12.15 -17.60 -2.03
C LYS A 175 11.94 -16.46 -3.02
N VAL A 176 12.56 -16.64 -4.16
CA VAL A 176 12.32 -15.91 -5.40
C VAL A 176 10.82 -15.93 -5.74
#